data_f0d415d905fbdd891ee605949a4e44e3
#
_entry.id   f0d415d905fbdd891ee605949a4e44e3
#
_cell.length_a   1.000
_cell.length_b   1.000
_cell.length_c   1.000
_cell.angle_alpha   90.00
_cell.angle_beta   90.00
_cell.angle_gamma   90.00
#
_symmetry.space_group_name_H-M   'P 1'
#
loop_
_entity.id
_entity.type
_entity.pdbx_description
1 polymer ?
#
loop_
_entity_poly.entity_id
_entity_poly.type
_entity_poly.pdbx_seq_one_letter_code
_entity_poly.pdbx_strand_id
1 'polypeptide(L)'
;MIVFSSLQIRRGVRVLLDNATATINPGQKVGLVGKNGCGKSTLLALLKNEISADGGSYTFPGSWQLAWVNQETPALPQAALEYVIDGDREYRQLEAQLHDANERNDGHAIATIHGKLDAIDAWSIRSRAASLLHGLGFSNEQLERPVSDFSGGWRMRLNLAQALICRSDLLLLDEPTNHLDLDAVIWLEKWLKSYQGTLILISHDRDFLDPIVDKIIHIEQQSMFEYTGNYSSFEVQRATRLAQQQAMYESQQERVAHLQSYIDRFRAKATKAKQAQSHIKMLERMELIAPAHVDNPFRFSFRAPESLPNPLLKMEKVSAGYGDRIILDSIKLNLVPGSRIGLLGRNGAGKSTLIKLLAGELAPVSGEIGLAKGIKLGYFAQHQLEYLRADESPLQHLARLAPQELEQKLRDYLGGFGFQGDKVTEETRRFSGGEKARLVLALIVWQRPNLLLLDEPTNHLDLDMRQALTEALIEFEGALVVVSHDRHLLRSTTDDLYLVHDRKVEPFDGDLEDYQQWLSDVQKQENQTDEAPKENANSAQARKDQKRREAELRAQTQPLRKEIARLEKEMEKLNAQLAQAEEKLGDSELYDQNRKAELTACLQQQASAKSGLEECEMAWLEAQEQLEQMLLEGQSN
;
A
#
# COMPACT_ATOMS: atom_id res chain seq x y z
N MET A 1 17.21 18.03 -7.86
CA MET A 1 16.79 16.73 -8.41
C MET A 1 17.80 15.66 -8.05
N ILE A 2 17.37 14.41 -7.99
CA ILE A 2 18.25 13.25 -7.81
C ILE A 2 18.49 12.66 -9.19
N VAL A 3 19.76 12.40 -9.54
CA VAL A 3 20.14 11.80 -10.83
C VAL A 3 21.03 10.60 -10.55
N PHE A 4 20.62 9.46 -11.07
CA PHE A 4 21.44 8.25 -11.14
C PHE A 4 21.95 8.09 -12.57
N SER A 5 23.25 7.95 -12.75
CA SER A 5 23.89 7.86 -14.05
C SER A 5 24.71 6.58 -14.15
N SER A 6 24.26 5.64 -14.98
CA SER A 6 24.93 4.36 -15.22
C SER A 6 25.36 3.65 -13.94
N LEU A 7 24.48 3.67 -12.94
CA LEU A 7 24.77 3.20 -11.59
C LEU A 7 25.00 1.69 -11.58
N GLN A 8 26.06 1.26 -10.89
CA GLN A 8 26.35 -0.14 -10.61
C GLN A 8 26.44 -0.35 -9.10
N ILE A 9 25.69 -1.32 -8.60
CA ILE A 9 25.69 -1.73 -7.19
C ILE A 9 25.83 -3.23 -7.11
N ARG A 10 26.74 -3.70 -6.27
CA ARG A 10 26.94 -5.13 -5.96
C ARG A 10 26.74 -5.40 -4.48
N ARG A 11 26.34 -6.63 -4.17
CA ARG A 11 26.36 -7.16 -2.82
C ARG A 11 27.14 -8.48 -2.82
N GLY A 12 28.38 -8.41 -2.42
CA GLY A 12 29.32 -9.49 -2.60
C GLY A 12 29.56 -9.78 -4.10
N VAL A 13 29.34 -11.01 -4.51
CA VAL A 13 29.48 -11.42 -5.92
C VAL A 13 28.26 -11.12 -6.79
N ARG A 14 27.12 -10.78 -6.17
CA ARG A 14 25.87 -10.54 -6.89
C ARG A 14 25.75 -9.07 -7.33
N VAL A 15 25.56 -8.87 -8.62
CA VAL A 15 25.22 -7.56 -9.20
C VAL A 15 23.72 -7.32 -8.98
N LEU A 16 23.37 -6.22 -8.33
CA LEU A 16 21.97 -5.81 -8.09
C LEU A 16 21.50 -4.82 -9.14
N LEU A 17 22.32 -3.83 -9.44
CA LEU A 17 22.08 -2.85 -10.51
C LEU A 17 23.32 -2.80 -11.41
N ASP A 18 23.10 -2.67 -12.71
CA ASP A 18 24.14 -2.51 -13.73
C ASP A 18 23.68 -1.51 -14.79
N ASN A 19 24.48 -0.47 -14.99
CA ASN A 19 24.19 0.62 -15.92
C ASN A 19 22.77 1.24 -15.72
N ALA A 20 22.31 1.35 -14.47
CA ALA A 20 20.99 1.84 -14.15
C ALA A 20 20.96 3.38 -14.12
N THR A 21 20.03 3.96 -14.87
CA THR A 21 19.85 5.42 -14.97
C THR A 21 18.42 5.80 -14.66
N ALA A 22 18.25 6.78 -13.79
CA ALA A 22 16.93 7.32 -13.42
C ALA A 22 17.07 8.75 -12.89
N THR A 23 15.99 9.52 -12.98
CA THR A 23 15.93 10.90 -12.50
C THR A 23 14.68 11.13 -11.64
N ILE A 24 14.86 11.78 -10.49
CA ILE A 24 13.76 12.16 -9.59
C ILE A 24 13.80 13.68 -9.44
N ASN A 25 12.69 14.33 -9.81
CA ASN A 25 12.57 15.78 -9.68
C ASN A 25 12.16 16.17 -8.24
N PRO A 26 12.53 17.39 -7.78
CA PRO A 26 12.10 17.89 -6.49
C PRO A 26 10.57 17.86 -6.35
N GLY A 27 10.09 17.44 -5.18
CA GLY A 27 8.64 17.35 -4.89
C GLY A 27 7.92 16.14 -5.49
N GLN A 28 8.59 15.30 -6.28
CA GLN A 28 8.00 14.07 -6.77
C GLN A 28 7.85 13.02 -5.66
N LYS A 29 6.79 12.24 -5.74
CA LYS A 29 6.52 11.10 -4.88
C LYS A 29 6.72 9.82 -5.68
N VAL A 30 7.85 9.17 -5.44
CA VAL A 30 8.31 8.03 -6.24
C VAL A 30 8.06 6.73 -5.50
N GLY A 31 7.35 5.81 -6.13
CA GLY A 31 7.26 4.42 -5.72
C GLY A 31 8.42 3.61 -6.31
N LEU A 32 9.23 2.99 -5.48
CA LEU A 32 10.30 2.09 -5.89
C LEU A 32 9.80 0.66 -5.78
N VAL A 33 9.60 0.02 -6.91
CA VAL A 33 9.01 -1.33 -6.99
C VAL A 33 9.95 -2.34 -7.64
N GLY A 34 9.75 -3.61 -7.36
CA GLY A 34 10.55 -4.71 -7.86
C GLY A 34 10.48 -5.93 -6.96
N LYS A 35 10.97 -7.07 -7.42
CA LYS A 35 11.02 -8.31 -6.64
C LYS A 35 11.86 -8.17 -5.37
N ASN A 36 11.59 -9.02 -4.38
CA ASN A 36 12.43 -9.08 -3.19
C ASN A 36 13.87 -9.45 -3.59
N GLY A 37 14.83 -8.72 -3.00
CA GLY A 37 16.24 -8.90 -3.28
C GLY A 37 16.73 -8.31 -4.60
N CYS A 38 15.94 -7.48 -5.30
CA CYS A 38 16.39 -6.79 -6.52
C CYS A 38 17.27 -5.56 -6.27
N GLY A 39 17.37 -5.10 -5.01
CA GLY A 39 18.25 -3.98 -4.65
C GLY A 39 17.53 -2.70 -4.21
N LYS A 40 16.22 -2.73 -3.95
CA LYS A 40 15.44 -1.55 -3.49
C LYS A 40 16.02 -0.92 -2.22
N SER A 41 16.12 -1.70 -1.15
CA SER A 41 16.68 -1.22 0.14
C SER A 41 18.15 -0.85 0.03
N THR A 42 18.90 -1.51 -0.87
CA THR A 42 20.30 -1.20 -1.15
C THR A 42 20.43 0.18 -1.83
N LEU A 43 19.50 0.53 -2.72
CA LEU A 43 19.47 1.85 -3.34
C LEU A 43 19.18 2.95 -2.28
N LEU A 44 18.30 2.69 -1.31
CA LEU A 44 18.09 3.61 -0.19
C LEU A 44 19.34 3.73 0.69
N ALA A 45 20.05 2.63 0.96
CA ALA A 45 21.30 2.65 1.71
C ALA A 45 22.39 3.48 1.00
N LEU A 46 22.43 3.45 -0.33
CA LEU A 46 23.30 4.32 -1.12
C LEU A 46 22.98 5.81 -0.91
N LEU A 47 21.69 6.17 -0.95
CA LEU A 47 21.25 7.56 -0.73
C LEU A 47 21.53 8.05 0.70
N LYS A 48 21.48 7.13 1.68
CA LYS A 48 21.85 7.42 3.09
C LYS A 48 23.36 7.53 3.31
N ASN A 49 24.18 7.28 2.28
CA ASN A 49 25.64 7.22 2.40
C ASN A 49 26.19 6.05 3.26
N GLU A 50 25.39 5.01 3.47
CA GLU A 50 25.80 3.81 4.22
C GLU A 50 26.69 2.89 3.36
N ILE A 51 26.52 2.95 2.03
CA ILE A 51 27.31 2.22 1.05
C ILE A 51 27.74 3.15 -0.08
N SER A 52 28.77 2.75 -0.82
CA SER A 52 29.21 3.44 -2.04
C SER A 52 28.84 2.65 -3.28
N ALA A 53 28.68 3.35 -4.40
CA ALA A 53 28.46 2.71 -5.70
C ALA A 53 29.73 2.00 -6.18
N ASP A 54 29.56 0.85 -6.80
CA ASP A 54 30.67 0.10 -7.45
C ASP A 54 31.03 0.70 -8.82
N GLY A 55 30.11 1.40 -9.44
CA GLY A 55 30.29 2.10 -10.70
C GLY A 55 29.20 3.12 -10.96
N GLY A 56 29.44 4.01 -11.94
CA GLY A 56 28.53 5.11 -12.22
C GLY A 56 28.57 6.21 -11.15
N SER A 57 27.55 7.04 -11.15
CA SER A 57 27.44 8.16 -10.20
C SER A 57 26.00 8.43 -9.82
N TYR A 58 25.81 9.05 -8.67
CA TYR A 58 24.53 9.62 -8.28
C TYR A 58 24.76 11.00 -7.67
N THR A 59 23.81 11.89 -7.86
CA THR A 59 23.88 13.25 -7.35
C THR A 59 22.53 13.70 -6.82
N PHE A 60 22.53 14.41 -5.70
CA PHE A 60 21.39 15.17 -5.21
C PHE A 60 21.88 16.44 -4.52
N PRO A 61 21.03 17.47 -4.32
CA PRO A 61 21.46 18.73 -3.71
C PRO A 61 22.03 18.53 -2.31
N GLY A 62 23.25 18.99 -2.06
CA GLY A 62 23.92 18.85 -0.77
C GLY A 62 23.27 19.62 0.39
N SER A 63 22.37 20.56 0.06
CA SER A 63 21.57 21.30 1.04
C SER A 63 20.33 20.54 1.53
N TRP A 64 19.98 19.43 0.90
CA TRP A 64 18.80 18.67 1.27
C TRP A 64 18.98 17.95 2.59
N GLN A 65 17.97 18.08 3.46
CA GLN A 65 17.83 17.25 4.64
C GLN A 65 17.14 15.93 4.30
N LEU A 66 17.81 14.83 4.63
CA LEU A 66 17.28 13.49 4.47
C LEU A 66 16.66 13.01 5.77
N ALA A 67 15.49 12.39 5.66
CA ALA A 67 14.87 11.63 6.74
C ALA A 67 14.60 10.20 6.29
N TRP A 68 14.80 9.26 7.19
CA TRP A 68 14.49 7.84 6.99
C TRP A 68 14.10 7.19 8.30
N VAL A 69 13.45 6.04 8.23
CA VAL A 69 13.09 5.24 9.39
C VAL A 69 14.27 4.36 9.81
N ASN A 70 14.69 4.47 11.06
CA ASN A 70 15.69 3.56 11.62
C ASN A 70 15.08 2.17 11.82
N GLN A 71 15.84 1.12 11.50
CA GLN A 71 15.40 -0.28 11.65
C GLN A 71 15.52 -0.77 13.10
N GLU A 72 16.42 -0.19 13.88
CA GLU A 72 16.62 -0.53 15.28
C GLU A 72 16.16 0.61 16.17
N THR A 73 15.44 0.27 17.21
CA THR A 73 15.05 1.21 18.25
C THR A 73 15.64 0.76 19.57
N PRO A 74 16.61 1.50 20.13
CA PRO A 74 17.13 1.18 21.44
C PRO A 74 16.03 1.33 22.49
N ALA A 75 16.07 0.47 23.52
CA ALA A 75 15.19 0.58 24.67
C ALA A 75 15.68 1.73 25.58
N LEU A 76 15.22 2.95 25.30
CA LEU A 76 15.60 4.15 26.02
C LEU A 76 14.62 4.47 27.14
N PRO A 77 15.10 5.06 28.27
CA PRO A 77 14.23 5.53 29.35
C PRO A 77 13.49 6.84 29.02
N GLN A 78 13.77 7.43 27.85
CA GLN A 78 13.19 8.67 27.37
C GLN A 78 11.70 8.49 27.04
N ALA A 79 10.89 9.53 27.31
CA ALA A 79 9.48 9.53 26.94
C ALA A 79 9.28 9.45 25.42
N ALA A 80 8.23 8.76 24.98
CA ALA A 80 7.92 8.58 23.56
C ALA A 80 7.81 9.90 22.80
N LEU A 81 7.16 10.91 23.39
CA LEU A 81 7.03 12.24 22.78
C LEU A 81 8.40 12.90 22.55
N GLU A 82 9.28 12.88 23.54
CA GLU A 82 10.63 13.45 23.44
C GLU A 82 11.48 12.69 22.40
N TYR A 83 11.36 11.38 22.36
CA TYR A 83 12.04 10.55 21.35
C TYR A 83 11.64 10.94 19.92
N VAL A 84 10.37 11.19 19.68
CA VAL A 84 9.89 11.65 18.36
C VAL A 84 10.42 13.04 18.03
N ILE A 85 10.43 13.98 18.99
CA ILE A 85 10.94 15.34 18.81
C ILE A 85 12.43 15.34 18.44
N ASP A 86 13.21 14.37 18.88
CA ASP A 86 14.62 14.22 18.52
C ASP A 86 14.84 14.05 16.99
N GLY A 87 13.81 13.71 16.24
CA GLY A 87 13.83 13.70 14.78
C GLY A 87 13.98 15.07 14.14
N ASP A 88 13.58 16.13 14.82
CA ASP A 88 13.83 17.52 14.40
C ASP A 88 15.19 18.00 14.95
N ARG A 89 16.25 17.65 14.23
CA ARG A 89 17.62 17.94 14.64
C ARG A 89 17.90 19.43 14.76
N GLU A 90 17.32 20.25 13.88
CA GLU A 90 17.49 21.70 13.89
C GLU A 90 16.88 22.30 15.18
N TYR A 91 15.70 21.85 15.55
CA TYR A 91 15.08 22.24 16.81
C TYR A 91 15.96 21.90 18.02
N ARG A 92 16.47 20.67 18.11
CA ARG A 92 17.34 20.24 19.21
C ARG A 92 18.66 21.01 19.28
N GLN A 93 19.25 21.34 18.13
CA GLN A 93 20.43 22.16 18.06
C GLN A 93 20.17 23.58 18.58
N LEU A 94 19.07 24.19 18.17
CA LEU A 94 18.67 25.51 18.61
C LEU A 94 18.30 25.52 20.11
N GLU A 95 17.65 24.47 20.59
CA GLU A 95 17.33 24.31 22.03
C GLU A 95 18.62 24.21 22.86
N ALA A 96 19.61 23.44 22.43
CA ALA A 96 20.91 23.35 23.10
C ALA A 96 21.68 24.68 23.07
N GLN A 97 21.70 25.38 21.92
CA GLN A 97 22.30 26.69 21.78
C GLN A 97 21.61 27.73 22.66
N LEU A 98 20.30 27.66 22.81
CA LEU A 98 19.55 28.55 23.69
C LEU A 98 19.90 28.31 25.17
N HIS A 99 20.04 27.04 25.55
CA HIS A 99 20.47 26.68 26.90
C HIS A 99 21.86 27.25 27.22
N ASP A 100 22.84 27.04 26.32
CA ASP A 100 24.19 27.59 26.45
C ASP A 100 24.21 29.12 26.49
N ALA A 101 23.41 29.79 25.67
CA ALA A 101 23.31 31.25 25.64
C ALA A 101 22.67 31.79 26.91
N ASN A 102 21.70 31.10 27.50
CA ASN A 102 21.10 31.42 28.79
C ASN A 102 22.11 31.28 29.93
N GLU A 103 22.92 30.22 29.96
CA GLU A 103 23.97 30.02 30.95
C GLU A 103 25.03 31.14 30.91
N ARG A 104 25.34 31.62 29.68
CA ARG A 104 26.32 32.73 29.48
C ARG A 104 25.70 34.11 29.64
N ASN A 105 24.37 34.21 29.84
CA ASN A 105 23.61 35.47 29.87
C ASN A 105 23.83 36.35 28.61
N ASP A 106 24.03 35.75 27.45
CA ASP A 106 24.20 36.45 26.18
C ASP A 106 22.86 36.84 25.57
N GLY A 107 22.36 38.02 25.89
CA GLY A 107 21.07 38.52 25.43
C GLY A 107 20.95 38.64 23.92
N HIS A 108 22.05 38.92 23.20
CA HIS A 108 22.04 39.01 21.75
C HIS A 108 21.91 37.62 21.08
N ALA A 109 22.65 36.65 21.58
CA ALA A 109 22.54 35.26 21.13
C ALA A 109 21.15 34.70 21.42
N ILE A 110 20.60 34.96 22.63
CA ILE A 110 19.24 34.54 23.01
C ILE A 110 18.19 35.08 22.03
N ALA A 111 18.23 36.39 21.72
CA ALA A 111 17.29 37.02 20.80
C ALA A 111 17.41 36.43 19.36
N THR A 112 18.63 36.20 18.89
CA THR A 112 18.89 35.58 17.57
C THR A 112 18.37 34.16 17.50
N ILE A 113 18.56 33.35 18.53
CA ILE A 113 18.10 31.97 18.61
C ILE A 113 16.56 31.90 18.66
N HIS A 114 15.93 32.80 19.44
CA HIS A 114 14.45 32.90 19.44
C HIS A 114 13.90 33.26 18.08
N GLY A 115 14.53 34.17 17.34
CA GLY A 115 14.13 34.46 15.94
C GLY A 115 14.27 33.25 15.01
N LYS A 116 15.28 32.40 15.19
CA LYS A 116 15.44 31.16 14.44
C LYS A 116 14.39 30.12 14.87
N LEU A 117 14.08 30.00 16.15
CA LEU A 117 13.02 29.11 16.64
C LEU A 117 11.64 29.54 16.12
N ASP A 118 11.34 30.82 16.05
CA ASP A 118 10.12 31.34 15.45
C ASP A 118 10.05 31.01 13.95
N ALA A 119 11.15 31.16 13.24
CA ALA A 119 11.22 30.87 11.79
C ALA A 119 10.94 29.40 11.46
N ILE A 120 11.22 28.48 12.38
CA ILE A 120 10.97 27.05 12.23
C ILE A 120 9.67 26.59 12.89
N ASP A 121 8.85 27.51 13.41
CA ASP A 121 7.61 27.19 14.14
C ASP A 121 7.84 26.18 15.29
N ALA A 122 8.90 26.41 16.06
CA ALA A 122 9.31 25.53 17.16
C ALA A 122 8.24 25.38 18.25
N TRP A 123 7.37 26.36 18.39
CA TRP A 123 6.30 26.37 19.40
C TRP A 123 5.24 25.28 19.15
N SER A 124 5.06 24.86 17.90
CA SER A 124 4.11 23.82 17.52
C SER A 124 4.69 22.39 17.58
N ILE A 125 5.98 22.23 17.86
CA ILE A 125 6.66 20.92 17.72
C ILE A 125 6.05 19.83 18.59
N ARG A 126 5.70 20.14 19.84
CA ARG A 126 5.07 19.17 20.76
C ARG A 126 3.69 18.76 20.25
N SER A 127 2.91 19.71 19.76
CA SER A 127 1.60 19.45 19.17
C SER A 127 1.70 18.63 17.89
N ARG A 128 2.67 18.93 17.03
CA ARG A 128 2.94 18.15 15.81
C ARG A 128 3.37 16.72 16.13
N ALA A 129 4.29 16.55 17.09
CA ALA A 129 4.74 15.24 17.55
C ALA A 129 3.59 14.43 18.15
N ALA A 130 2.75 15.04 18.99
CA ALA A 130 1.56 14.39 19.53
C ALA A 130 0.57 13.98 18.43
N SER A 131 0.33 14.83 17.43
CA SER A 131 -0.53 14.52 16.28
C SER A 131 -0.02 13.34 15.46
N LEU A 132 1.30 13.25 15.23
CA LEU A 132 1.93 12.11 14.56
C LEU A 132 1.73 10.82 15.36
N LEU A 133 1.94 10.86 16.66
CA LEU A 133 1.78 9.71 17.53
C LEU A 133 0.31 9.25 17.60
N HIS A 134 -0.63 10.17 17.72
CA HIS A 134 -2.06 9.85 17.69
C HIS A 134 -2.47 9.22 16.36
N GLY A 135 -1.99 9.76 15.25
CA GLY A 135 -2.22 9.19 13.92
C GLY A 135 -1.69 7.76 13.78
N LEU A 136 -0.60 7.44 14.46
CA LEU A 136 -0.02 6.09 14.51
C LEU A 136 -0.60 5.20 15.61
N GLY A 137 -1.65 5.65 16.30
CA GLY A 137 -2.43 4.85 17.24
C GLY A 137 -2.01 4.94 18.71
N PHE A 138 -1.12 5.86 19.08
CA PHE A 138 -0.75 6.08 20.48
C PHE A 138 -1.83 6.89 21.21
N SER A 139 -2.13 6.52 22.45
CA SER A 139 -3.02 7.28 23.34
C SER A 139 -2.25 8.40 24.06
N ASN A 140 -2.98 9.37 24.63
CA ASN A 140 -2.37 10.45 25.41
C ASN A 140 -1.50 9.94 26.56
N GLU A 141 -1.91 8.89 27.25
CA GLU A 141 -1.14 8.29 28.34
C GLU A 141 0.17 7.66 27.87
N GLN A 142 0.21 7.18 26.62
CA GLN A 142 1.39 6.54 26.04
C GLN A 142 2.45 7.54 25.61
N LEU A 143 2.11 8.83 25.41
CA LEU A 143 3.06 9.85 24.96
C LEU A 143 4.19 10.08 25.98
N GLU A 144 3.87 9.98 27.27
CA GLU A 144 4.82 10.20 28.38
C GLU A 144 5.51 8.90 28.85
N ARG A 145 5.12 7.75 28.30
CA ARG A 145 5.76 6.47 28.66
C ARG A 145 7.15 6.34 28.07
N PRO A 146 8.09 5.71 28.79
CA PRO A 146 9.42 5.43 28.28
C PRO A 146 9.38 4.55 27.02
N VAL A 147 10.28 4.80 26.08
CA VAL A 147 10.41 3.98 24.85
C VAL A 147 10.66 2.51 25.17
N SER A 148 11.38 2.22 26.27
CA SER A 148 11.66 0.86 26.75
C SER A 148 10.40 0.03 27.06
N ASP A 149 9.30 0.67 27.40
CA ASP A 149 8.05 0.00 27.80
C ASP A 149 7.22 -0.50 26.61
N PHE A 150 7.62 -0.11 25.40
CA PHE A 150 6.92 -0.49 24.18
C PHE A 150 7.49 -1.78 23.57
N SER A 151 6.60 -2.58 22.97
CA SER A 151 7.00 -3.73 22.17
C SER A 151 7.74 -3.31 20.88
N GLY A 152 8.43 -4.25 20.23
CA GLY A 152 9.17 -3.97 19.00
C GLY A 152 8.34 -3.29 17.92
N GLY A 153 7.11 -3.75 17.67
CA GLY A 153 6.22 -3.13 16.68
C GLY A 153 5.82 -1.70 17.02
N TRP A 154 5.55 -1.42 18.30
CA TRP A 154 5.26 -0.06 18.76
C TRP A 154 6.50 0.84 18.67
N ARG A 155 7.68 0.33 18.99
CA ARG A 155 8.94 1.07 18.81
C ARG A 155 9.21 1.41 17.34
N MET A 156 8.87 0.53 16.41
CA MET A 156 8.96 0.83 14.97
C MET A 156 8.03 1.98 14.56
N ARG A 157 6.84 2.10 15.16
CA ARG A 157 5.95 3.26 14.95
C ARG A 157 6.56 4.56 15.50
N LEU A 158 7.28 4.49 16.64
CA LEU A 158 8.02 5.64 17.16
C LEU A 158 9.13 6.07 16.19
N ASN A 159 9.86 5.14 15.59
CA ASN A 159 10.85 5.44 14.56
C ASN A 159 10.23 6.10 13.34
N LEU A 160 9.06 5.62 12.90
CA LEU A 160 8.33 6.25 11.81
C LEU A 160 7.93 7.69 12.17
N ALA A 161 7.34 7.91 13.34
CA ALA A 161 6.98 9.25 13.80
C ALA A 161 8.19 10.19 13.87
N GLN A 162 9.33 9.69 14.35
CA GLN A 162 10.59 10.44 14.40
C GLN A 162 11.09 10.83 13.00
N ALA A 163 10.94 9.98 12.01
CA ALA A 163 11.27 10.31 10.62
C ALA A 163 10.31 11.36 10.04
N LEU A 164 9.01 11.28 10.36
CA LEU A 164 7.98 12.18 9.84
C LEU A 164 8.03 13.58 10.48
N ILE A 165 8.48 13.72 11.72
CA ILE A 165 8.61 15.03 12.38
C ILE A 165 9.74 15.87 11.78
N CYS A 166 10.75 15.22 11.20
CA CYS A 166 11.86 15.87 10.54
C CYS A 166 11.35 16.73 9.37
N ARG A 167 11.80 17.97 9.29
CA ARG A 167 11.56 18.84 8.15
C ARG A 167 12.53 18.48 7.05
N SER A 168 12.22 17.40 6.36
CA SER A 168 13.06 16.82 5.32
C SER A 168 12.71 17.35 3.94
N ASP A 169 13.72 17.48 3.10
CA ASP A 169 13.56 17.71 1.66
C ASP A 169 13.40 16.38 0.91
N LEU A 170 13.99 15.32 1.45
CA LEU A 170 13.91 13.96 0.93
C LEU A 170 13.56 12.98 2.07
N LEU A 171 12.42 12.31 1.92
CA LEU A 171 11.95 11.28 2.83
C LEU A 171 12.09 9.91 2.18
N LEU A 172 12.80 9.01 2.86
CA LEU A 172 13.01 7.63 2.43
C LEU A 172 12.24 6.68 3.34
N LEU A 173 11.29 5.96 2.77
CA LEU A 173 10.47 4.99 3.51
C LEU A 173 10.60 3.60 2.87
N ASP A 174 11.03 2.63 3.67
CA ASP A 174 11.14 1.23 3.28
C ASP A 174 10.10 0.40 4.04
N GLU A 175 9.05 -0.03 3.34
CA GLU A 175 7.93 -0.80 3.88
C GLU A 175 7.31 -0.19 5.16
N PRO A 176 6.90 1.09 5.14
CA PRO A 176 6.45 1.78 6.34
C PRO A 176 5.13 1.25 6.91
N THR A 177 4.38 0.49 6.14
CA THR A 177 3.10 -0.11 6.55
C THR A 177 3.27 -1.37 7.39
N ASN A 178 4.46 -1.96 7.41
CA ASN A 178 4.73 -3.10 8.27
C ASN A 178 4.52 -2.71 9.75
N HIS A 179 3.85 -3.57 10.51
CA HIS A 179 3.49 -3.35 11.91
C HIS A 179 2.46 -2.23 12.18
N LEU A 180 1.87 -1.64 11.13
CA LEU A 180 0.74 -0.73 11.25
C LEU A 180 -0.59 -1.51 11.15
N ASP A 181 -1.60 -1.03 11.87
CA ASP A 181 -2.97 -1.44 11.62
C ASP A 181 -3.57 -0.60 10.48
N LEU A 182 -4.74 -1.01 10.03
CA LEU A 182 -5.40 -0.35 8.91
C LEU A 182 -5.63 1.14 9.17
N ASP A 183 -5.94 1.51 10.41
CA ASP A 183 -6.17 2.90 10.83
C ASP A 183 -4.92 3.76 10.63
N ALA A 184 -3.78 3.25 11.11
CA ALA A 184 -2.49 3.92 11.00
C ALA A 184 -2.03 4.00 9.52
N VAL A 185 -2.31 2.96 8.71
CA VAL A 185 -2.02 2.96 7.27
C VAL A 185 -2.82 4.05 6.55
N ILE A 186 -4.11 4.17 6.83
CA ILE A 186 -4.99 5.20 6.25
C ILE A 186 -4.52 6.60 6.64
N TRP A 187 -4.16 6.79 7.92
CA TRP A 187 -3.64 8.06 8.39
C TRP A 187 -2.31 8.42 7.72
N LEU A 188 -1.38 7.45 7.62
CA LEU A 188 -0.08 7.64 6.96
C LEU A 188 -0.25 7.99 5.47
N GLU A 189 -1.18 7.34 4.78
CA GLU A 189 -1.52 7.67 3.39
C GLU A 189 -1.92 9.14 3.24
N LYS A 190 -2.82 9.63 4.11
CA LYS A 190 -3.25 11.03 4.10
C LYS A 190 -2.10 11.98 4.38
N TRP A 191 -1.25 11.63 5.36
CA TRP A 191 -0.08 12.45 5.71
C TRP A 191 0.92 12.53 4.55
N LEU A 192 1.24 11.41 3.90
CA LEU A 192 2.17 11.38 2.77
C LEU A 192 1.64 12.12 1.55
N LYS A 193 0.33 12.13 1.31
CA LYS A 193 -0.29 12.97 0.28
C LYS A 193 -0.06 14.46 0.53
N SER A 194 -0.08 14.90 1.76
CA SER A 194 0.13 16.31 2.15
C SER A 194 1.60 16.71 2.24
N TYR A 195 2.52 15.73 2.26
CA TYR A 195 3.95 15.99 2.34
C TYR A 195 4.46 16.72 1.09
N GLN A 196 5.20 17.84 1.29
CA GLN A 196 5.62 18.72 0.21
C GLN A 196 7.02 18.40 -0.35
N GLY A 197 7.83 17.63 0.38
CA GLY A 197 9.16 17.24 -0.06
C GLY A 197 9.16 16.10 -1.10
N THR A 198 10.35 15.69 -1.49
CA THR A 198 10.56 14.52 -2.34
C THR A 198 10.42 13.25 -1.51
N LEU A 199 9.65 12.29 -2.00
CA LEU A 199 9.44 11.00 -1.33
C LEU A 199 9.96 9.87 -2.21
N ILE A 200 10.72 8.95 -1.61
CA ILE A 200 11.01 7.63 -2.19
C ILE A 200 10.40 6.58 -1.27
N LEU A 201 9.40 5.88 -1.77
CA LEU A 201 8.59 4.94 -1.02
C LEU A 201 8.74 3.54 -1.60
N ILE A 202 9.21 2.60 -0.78
CA ILE A 202 9.16 1.17 -1.08
C ILE A 202 7.95 0.61 -0.36
N SER A 203 7.03 0.00 -1.10
CA SER A 203 5.91 -0.74 -0.53
C SER A 203 5.45 -1.83 -1.48
N HIS A 204 4.99 -2.92 -0.92
CA HIS A 204 4.31 -4.01 -1.62
C HIS A 204 2.78 -3.91 -1.50
N ASP A 205 2.27 -2.84 -0.91
CA ASP A 205 0.83 -2.55 -0.86
C ASP A 205 0.43 -1.64 -2.02
N ARG A 206 -0.27 -2.21 -3.00
CA ARG A 206 -0.77 -1.52 -4.19
C ARG A 206 -1.72 -0.37 -3.82
N ASP A 207 -2.69 -0.65 -2.95
CA ASP A 207 -3.71 0.33 -2.55
C ASP A 207 -3.12 1.47 -1.72
N PHE A 208 -1.97 1.24 -1.08
CA PHE A 208 -1.22 2.28 -0.38
C PHE A 208 -0.39 3.13 -1.34
N LEU A 209 0.28 2.52 -2.32
CA LEU A 209 1.10 3.23 -3.31
C LEU A 209 0.26 4.11 -4.23
N ASP A 210 -0.86 3.59 -4.73
CA ASP A 210 -1.63 4.18 -5.83
C ASP A 210 -2.05 5.64 -5.57
N PRO A 211 -2.61 6.00 -4.40
CA PRO A 211 -3.02 7.37 -4.12
C PRO A 211 -1.88 8.33 -3.76
N ILE A 212 -0.67 7.82 -3.44
CA ILE A 212 0.45 8.64 -2.96
C ILE A 212 1.40 9.00 -4.08
N VAL A 213 1.77 8.03 -4.93
CA VAL A 213 2.88 8.18 -5.89
C VAL A 213 2.41 8.79 -7.20
N ASP A 214 3.26 9.61 -7.79
CA ASP A 214 3.10 10.23 -9.12
C ASP A 214 4.11 9.72 -10.14
N LYS A 215 5.08 8.94 -9.69
CA LYS A 215 6.09 8.28 -10.51
C LYS A 215 6.47 6.93 -9.92
N ILE A 216 6.67 5.93 -10.78
CA ILE A 216 7.18 4.61 -10.41
C ILE A 216 8.56 4.41 -11.03
N ILE A 217 9.51 3.94 -10.23
CA ILE A 217 10.79 3.39 -10.68
C ILE A 217 10.76 1.89 -10.41
N HIS A 218 10.76 1.11 -11.49
CA HIS A 218 10.74 -0.34 -11.42
C HIS A 218 12.15 -0.89 -11.63
N ILE A 219 12.65 -1.62 -10.63
CA ILE A 219 13.93 -2.34 -10.73
C ILE A 219 13.64 -3.73 -11.30
N GLU A 220 14.09 -3.94 -12.53
CA GLU A 220 13.90 -5.19 -13.26
C GLU A 220 15.15 -5.46 -14.09
N GLN A 221 15.62 -6.70 -14.14
CA GLN A 221 16.80 -7.10 -14.92
C GLN A 221 18.04 -6.23 -14.65
N GLN A 222 18.30 -5.92 -13.38
CA GLN A 222 19.41 -5.09 -12.93
C GLN A 222 19.39 -3.64 -13.44
N SER A 223 18.29 -3.20 -14.02
CA SER A 223 18.08 -1.85 -14.54
C SER A 223 16.92 -1.14 -13.86
N MET A 224 16.84 0.17 -14.03
CA MET A 224 15.75 1.00 -13.53
C MET A 224 14.90 1.49 -14.70
N PHE A 225 13.58 1.20 -14.64
CA PHE A 225 12.63 1.68 -15.63
C PHE A 225 11.70 2.70 -14.98
N GLU A 226 11.57 3.85 -15.60
CA GLU A 226 10.76 4.96 -15.11
C GLU A 226 9.39 4.96 -15.78
N TYR A 227 8.35 5.11 -14.96
CA TYR A 227 6.96 5.23 -15.41
C TYR A 227 6.31 6.42 -14.74
N THR A 228 5.69 7.29 -15.52
CA THR A 228 4.94 8.43 -15.00
C THR A 228 3.53 8.02 -14.63
N GLY A 229 3.05 8.49 -13.49
CA GLY A 229 1.73 8.19 -12.97
C GLY A 229 1.76 7.29 -11.73
N ASN A 230 0.58 6.84 -11.31
CA ASN A 230 0.41 5.99 -10.14
C ASN A 230 0.74 4.51 -10.44
N TYR A 231 0.54 3.65 -9.44
CA TYR A 231 0.84 2.23 -9.59
C TYR A 231 -0.06 1.53 -10.64
N SER A 232 -1.34 1.86 -10.70
CA SER A 232 -2.27 1.32 -11.71
C SER A 232 -1.85 1.68 -13.13
N SER A 233 -1.43 2.93 -13.34
CA SER A 233 -0.88 3.41 -14.62
C SER A 233 0.41 2.67 -14.99
N PHE A 234 1.29 2.41 -14.02
CA PHE A 234 2.51 1.62 -14.20
C PHE A 234 2.22 0.21 -14.72
N GLU A 235 1.24 -0.49 -14.16
CA GLU A 235 0.88 -1.84 -14.60
C GLU A 235 0.50 -1.86 -16.09
N VAL A 236 -0.33 -0.91 -16.52
CA VAL A 236 -0.75 -0.78 -17.92
C VAL A 236 0.43 -0.44 -18.83
N GLN A 237 1.25 0.53 -18.44
CA GLN A 237 2.42 0.95 -19.23
C GLN A 237 3.46 -0.18 -19.34
N ARG A 238 3.70 -0.92 -18.24
CA ARG A 238 4.61 -2.07 -18.26
C ARG A 238 4.11 -3.18 -19.17
N ALA A 239 2.83 -3.53 -19.08
CA ALA A 239 2.22 -4.53 -19.94
C ALA A 239 2.32 -4.14 -21.44
N THR A 240 2.06 -2.87 -21.75
CA THR A 240 2.19 -2.34 -23.11
C THR A 240 3.63 -2.40 -23.61
N ARG A 241 4.60 -2.00 -22.77
CA ARG A 241 6.03 -2.07 -23.12
C ARG A 241 6.48 -3.50 -23.42
N LEU A 242 6.09 -4.46 -22.56
CA LEU A 242 6.45 -5.86 -22.73
C LEU A 242 5.81 -6.46 -24.01
N ALA A 243 4.54 -6.12 -24.30
CA ALA A 243 3.87 -6.55 -25.50
C ALA A 243 4.54 -5.99 -26.77
N GLN A 244 4.94 -4.71 -26.76
CA GLN A 244 5.68 -4.09 -27.86
C GLN A 244 7.06 -4.74 -28.06
N GLN A 245 7.79 -4.99 -26.98
CA GLN A 245 9.10 -5.66 -27.05
C GLN A 245 8.97 -7.06 -27.63
N GLN A 246 7.95 -7.82 -27.21
CA GLN A 246 7.69 -9.17 -27.74
C GLN A 246 7.35 -9.13 -29.24
N ALA A 247 6.47 -8.22 -29.66
CA ALA A 247 6.12 -8.04 -31.06
C ALA A 247 7.34 -7.63 -31.93
N MET A 248 8.19 -6.74 -31.41
CA MET A 248 9.45 -6.37 -32.09
C MET A 248 10.40 -7.56 -32.20
N TYR A 249 10.52 -8.36 -31.16
CA TYR A 249 11.34 -9.57 -31.17
C TYR A 249 10.85 -10.56 -32.22
N GLU A 250 9.55 -10.86 -32.26
CA GLU A 250 8.93 -11.79 -33.23
C GLU A 250 9.17 -11.30 -34.67
N SER A 251 8.89 -10.02 -34.93
CA SER A 251 9.13 -9.40 -36.23
C SER A 251 10.60 -9.46 -36.64
N GLN A 252 11.53 -9.25 -35.70
CA GLN A 252 12.96 -9.38 -35.97
C GLN A 252 13.35 -10.83 -36.25
N GLN A 253 12.81 -11.81 -35.52
CA GLN A 253 13.07 -13.23 -35.74
C GLN A 253 12.57 -13.69 -37.14
N GLU A 254 11.39 -13.24 -37.57
CA GLU A 254 10.90 -13.50 -38.93
C GLU A 254 11.84 -12.91 -39.98
N ARG A 255 12.32 -11.68 -39.75
CA ARG A 255 13.26 -11.04 -40.67
C ARG A 255 14.62 -11.75 -40.71
N VAL A 256 15.13 -12.18 -39.55
CA VAL A 256 16.37 -12.98 -39.46
C VAL A 256 16.20 -14.31 -40.21
N ALA A 257 15.10 -15.02 -39.98
CA ALA A 257 14.78 -16.29 -40.68
C ALA A 257 14.68 -16.10 -42.19
N HIS A 258 14.04 -15.02 -42.64
CA HIS A 258 13.95 -14.68 -44.06
C HIS A 258 15.33 -14.40 -44.68
N LEU A 259 16.15 -13.58 -44.02
CA LEU A 259 17.52 -13.28 -44.48
C LEU A 259 18.38 -14.54 -44.51
N GLN A 260 18.28 -15.39 -43.47
CA GLN A 260 19.02 -16.64 -43.40
C GLN A 260 18.61 -17.60 -44.55
N SER A 261 17.30 -17.74 -44.76
CA SER A 261 16.77 -18.55 -45.88
C SER A 261 17.25 -18.06 -47.25
N TYR A 262 17.34 -16.73 -47.42
CA TYR A 262 17.88 -16.13 -48.65
C TYR A 262 19.37 -16.45 -48.79
N ILE A 263 20.16 -16.28 -47.74
CA ILE A 263 21.58 -16.58 -47.73
C ILE A 263 21.82 -18.04 -48.10
N ASP A 264 21.14 -18.96 -47.48
CA ASP A 264 21.28 -20.41 -47.68
C ASP A 264 20.92 -20.81 -49.11
N ARG A 265 19.85 -20.21 -49.71
CA ARG A 265 19.43 -20.47 -51.09
C ARG A 265 20.39 -19.97 -52.13
N PHE A 266 21.06 -18.83 -51.89
CA PHE A 266 21.84 -18.16 -52.92
C PHE A 266 23.35 -18.17 -52.67
N ARG A 267 23.83 -18.69 -51.54
CA ARG A 267 25.25 -18.78 -51.16
C ARG A 267 26.11 -19.51 -52.23
N ALA A 268 25.52 -20.54 -52.87
CA ALA A 268 26.21 -21.35 -53.86
C ALA A 268 26.11 -20.81 -55.33
N LYS A 269 25.32 -19.74 -55.58
CA LYS A 269 25.14 -19.18 -56.94
C LYS A 269 26.04 -17.98 -57.15
N ALA A 270 27.02 -18.13 -58.05
CA ALA A 270 28.04 -17.09 -58.34
C ALA A 270 27.45 -15.72 -58.73
N THR A 271 26.33 -15.71 -59.48
CA THR A 271 25.62 -14.51 -59.93
C THR A 271 24.94 -13.71 -58.81
N LYS A 272 24.66 -14.32 -57.67
CA LYS A 272 23.98 -13.69 -56.51
C LYS A 272 24.87 -13.65 -55.24
N ALA A 273 26.12 -14.11 -55.31
CA ALA A 273 27.04 -14.16 -54.18
C ALA A 273 27.27 -12.79 -53.56
N LYS A 274 27.32 -11.71 -54.32
CA LYS A 274 27.49 -10.34 -53.83
C LYS A 274 26.28 -9.86 -53.04
N GLN A 275 25.06 -10.27 -53.44
CA GLN A 275 23.84 -9.97 -52.69
C GLN A 275 23.77 -10.78 -51.40
N ALA A 276 24.12 -12.08 -51.43
CA ALA A 276 24.19 -12.92 -50.23
C ALA A 276 25.20 -12.35 -49.20
N GLN A 277 26.37 -11.88 -49.65
CA GLN A 277 27.33 -11.19 -48.76
C GLN A 277 26.77 -9.90 -48.14
N SER A 278 26.00 -9.12 -48.90
CA SER A 278 25.34 -7.93 -48.35
C SER A 278 24.34 -8.29 -47.25
N HIS A 279 23.56 -9.37 -47.42
CA HIS A 279 22.62 -9.84 -46.39
C HIS A 279 23.34 -10.41 -45.17
N ILE A 280 24.48 -11.09 -45.33
CA ILE A 280 25.33 -11.54 -44.22
C ILE A 280 25.79 -10.34 -43.39
N LYS A 281 26.34 -9.30 -44.04
CA LYS A 281 26.77 -8.07 -43.36
C LYS A 281 25.60 -7.34 -42.66
N MET A 282 24.41 -7.40 -43.24
CA MET A 282 23.22 -6.81 -42.63
C MET A 282 22.83 -7.58 -41.36
N LEU A 283 22.91 -8.91 -41.40
CA LEU A 283 22.59 -9.80 -40.26
C LEU A 283 23.64 -9.61 -39.14
N GLU A 284 24.92 -9.48 -39.48
CA GLU A 284 26.01 -9.22 -38.52
C GLU A 284 25.92 -7.84 -37.84
N ARG A 285 25.31 -6.85 -38.50
CA ARG A 285 25.11 -5.49 -37.97
C ARG A 285 23.80 -5.33 -37.22
N MET A 286 22.92 -6.32 -37.28
CA MET A 286 21.61 -6.25 -36.62
C MET A 286 21.78 -6.44 -35.12
N GLU A 287 21.38 -5.40 -34.34
CA GLU A 287 21.24 -5.54 -32.89
C GLU A 287 20.11 -6.48 -32.56
N LEU A 288 20.42 -7.57 -31.88
CA LEU A 288 19.42 -8.56 -31.50
C LEU A 288 18.54 -8.01 -30.38
N ILE A 289 17.24 -7.95 -30.63
CA ILE A 289 16.25 -7.63 -29.61
C ILE A 289 16.07 -8.87 -28.74
N ALA A 290 16.20 -8.70 -27.42
CA ALA A 290 15.89 -9.78 -26.48
C ALA A 290 14.38 -10.03 -26.42
N PRO A 291 13.92 -11.28 -26.28
CA PRO A 291 12.52 -11.55 -26.02
C PRO A 291 12.09 -10.82 -24.74
N ALA A 292 10.82 -10.45 -24.67
CA ALA A 292 10.27 -9.94 -23.44
C ALA A 292 10.37 -11.03 -22.38
N HIS A 293 11.27 -10.85 -21.40
CA HIS A 293 11.30 -11.71 -20.23
C HIS A 293 10.10 -11.36 -19.35
N VAL A 294 8.99 -12.03 -19.60
CA VAL A 294 7.94 -12.18 -18.62
C VAL A 294 8.36 -13.39 -17.78
N ASP A 295 8.92 -13.14 -16.61
CA ASP A 295 9.03 -14.20 -15.63
C ASP A 295 7.64 -14.82 -15.47
N ASN A 296 7.52 -16.13 -15.58
CA ASN A 296 6.24 -16.78 -15.33
C ASN A 296 5.73 -16.33 -13.97
N PRO A 297 4.54 -15.70 -13.90
CA PRO A 297 4.03 -15.25 -12.63
C PRO A 297 3.95 -16.47 -11.70
N PHE A 298 4.48 -16.32 -10.50
CA PHE A 298 4.35 -17.35 -9.49
C PHE A 298 2.86 -17.57 -9.21
N ARG A 299 2.40 -18.81 -9.32
CA ARG A 299 1.01 -19.18 -9.06
C ARG A 299 0.97 -20.48 -8.27
N PHE A 300 0.05 -20.55 -7.34
CA PHE A 300 -0.28 -21.76 -6.62
C PHE A 300 -1.80 -21.80 -6.37
N SER A 301 -2.33 -22.96 -6.08
CA SER A 301 -3.73 -23.15 -5.69
C SER A 301 -3.82 -24.07 -4.48
N PHE A 302 -4.82 -23.83 -3.65
CA PHE A 302 -5.15 -24.78 -2.60
C PHE A 302 -5.76 -26.02 -3.22
N ARG A 303 -5.34 -27.18 -2.73
CA ARG A 303 -5.94 -28.44 -3.15
C ARG A 303 -7.32 -28.56 -2.52
N ALA A 304 -8.26 -29.17 -3.22
CA ALA A 304 -9.60 -29.43 -2.71
C ALA A 304 -9.52 -30.14 -1.35
N PRO A 305 -10.26 -29.68 -0.32
CA PRO A 305 -10.32 -30.35 0.96
C PRO A 305 -10.84 -31.77 0.84
N GLU A 306 -10.37 -32.68 1.71
CA GLU A 306 -10.85 -34.06 1.71
C GLU A 306 -12.28 -34.18 2.24
N SER A 307 -12.70 -33.27 3.11
CA SER A 307 -14.04 -33.19 3.65
C SER A 307 -14.41 -31.74 3.94
N LEU A 308 -15.70 -31.43 3.82
CA LEU A 308 -16.29 -30.12 4.10
C LEU A 308 -17.49 -30.29 5.05
N PRO A 309 -17.26 -30.53 6.35
CA PRO A 309 -18.35 -30.63 7.33
C PRO A 309 -19.10 -29.31 7.45
N ASN A 310 -20.38 -29.37 7.72
CA ASN A 310 -21.24 -28.20 7.90
C ASN A 310 -22.05 -28.32 9.21
N PRO A 311 -21.86 -27.42 10.21
CA PRO A 311 -20.86 -26.34 10.24
C PRO A 311 -19.43 -26.86 10.45
N LEU A 312 -18.42 -26.06 10.05
CA LEU A 312 -17.01 -26.34 10.35
C LEU A 312 -16.71 -26.03 11.82
N LEU A 313 -17.15 -24.86 12.28
CA LEU A 313 -16.91 -24.38 13.63
C LEU A 313 -18.11 -23.56 14.11
N LYS A 314 -18.50 -23.76 15.36
CA LYS A 314 -19.56 -23.00 16.02
C LYS A 314 -19.09 -22.52 17.39
N MET A 315 -19.25 -21.23 17.65
CA MET A 315 -19.01 -20.59 18.93
C MET A 315 -20.29 -20.01 19.48
N GLU A 316 -20.57 -20.27 20.73
CA GLU A 316 -21.72 -19.69 21.43
C GLU A 316 -21.28 -19.11 22.78
N LYS A 317 -21.49 -17.81 22.96
CA LYS A 317 -21.18 -17.06 24.18
C LYS A 317 -19.77 -17.34 24.73
N VAL A 318 -18.79 -17.38 23.81
CA VAL A 318 -17.41 -17.68 24.15
C VAL A 318 -16.72 -16.40 24.60
N SER A 319 -15.96 -16.47 25.70
CA SER A 319 -15.11 -15.41 26.18
C SER A 319 -13.66 -15.86 26.12
N ALA A 320 -12.76 -14.95 25.74
CA ALA A 320 -11.33 -15.21 25.60
C ALA A 320 -10.49 -14.11 26.26
N GLY A 321 -9.37 -14.50 26.83
CA GLY A 321 -8.46 -13.58 27.49
C GLY A 321 -7.20 -14.24 28.00
N TYR A 322 -6.36 -13.48 28.67
CA TYR A 322 -5.08 -13.93 29.23
C TYR A 322 -5.06 -13.68 30.74
N GLY A 323 -4.93 -14.75 31.52
CA GLY A 323 -5.06 -14.68 32.97
C GLY A 323 -6.43 -14.15 33.39
N ASP A 324 -6.46 -13.15 34.24
CA ASP A 324 -7.70 -12.52 34.74
C ASP A 324 -8.29 -11.46 33.78
N ARG A 325 -7.57 -11.14 32.68
CA ARG A 325 -7.99 -10.11 31.74
C ARG A 325 -8.77 -10.72 30.58
N ILE A 326 -10.07 -10.46 30.55
CA ILE A 326 -10.93 -10.82 29.41
C ILE A 326 -10.72 -9.79 28.30
N ILE A 327 -10.36 -10.26 27.12
CA ILE A 327 -10.13 -9.44 25.91
C ILE A 327 -11.38 -9.43 25.03
N LEU A 328 -12.01 -10.59 24.86
CA LEU A 328 -13.22 -10.76 24.06
C LEU A 328 -14.28 -11.45 24.92
N ASP A 329 -15.52 -11.00 24.78
CA ASP A 329 -16.64 -11.53 25.56
C ASP A 329 -17.87 -11.82 24.68
N SER A 330 -18.60 -12.86 25.06
CA SER A 330 -19.88 -13.25 24.45
C SER A 330 -19.80 -13.43 22.90
N ILE A 331 -18.70 -13.99 22.41
CA ILE A 331 -18.50 -14.22 20.97
C ILE A 331 -19.52 -15.24 20.47
N LYS A 332 -20.18 -14.88 19.38
CA LYS A 332 -21.06 -15.76 18.62
C LYS A 332 -20.59 -15.79 17.18
N LEU A 333 -20.08 -16.92 16.73
CA LEU A 333 -19.55 -17.10 15.38
C LEU A 333 -19.89 -18.49 14.86
N ASN A 334 -20.32 -18.57 13.63
CA ASN A 334 -20.61 -19.81 12.96
C ASN A 334 -19.88 -19.83 11.60
N LEU A 335 -18.95 -20.76 11.42
CA LEU A 335 -18.21 -20.94 10.18
C LEU A 335 -18.73 -22.15 9.42
N VAL A 336 -19.20 -21.92 8.21
CA VAL A 336 -19.66 -22.96 7.28
C VAL A 336 -18.73 -23.00 6.06
N PRO A 337 -18.72 -24.09 5.27
CA PRO A 337 -17.99 -24.11 4.01
C PRO A 337 -18.37 -22.91 3.14
N GLY A 338 -17.37 -22.23 2.59
CA GLY A 338 -17.55 -21.01 1.81
C GLY A 338 -17.67 -19.71 2.63
N SER A 339 -17.66 -19.75 3.97
CA SER A 339 -17.57 -18.53 4.80
C SER A 339 -16.25 -17.80 4.51
N ARG A 340 -16.33 -16.48 4.23
CA ARG A 340 -15.19 -15.63 3.90
C ARG A 340 -15.24 -14.37 4.72
N ILE A 341 -14.57 -14.38 5.87
CA ILE A 341 -14.67 -13.34 6.90
C ILE A 341 -13.38 -12.54 6.99
N GLY A 342 -13.50 -11.23 6.82
CA GLY A 342 -12.46 -10.24 7.14
C GLY A 342 -12.67 -9.65 8.53
N LEU A 343 -11.65 -9.68 9.38
CA LEU A 343 -11.70 -9.09 10.72
C LEU A 343 -11.15 -7.66 10.69
N LEU A 344 -11.99 -6.72 11.10
CA LEU A 344 -11.66 -5.30 11.25
C LEU A 344 -11.54 -4.94 12.73
N GLY A 345 -10.83 -3.89 13.04
CA GLY A 345 -10.66 -3.36 14.39
C GLY A 345 -9.29 -2.79 14.64
N ARG A 346 -9.19 -1.92 15.61
CA ARG A 346 -7.93 -1.26 16.00
C ARG A 346 -6.93 -2.25 16.58
N ASN A 347 -5.65 -1.87 16.60
CA ASN A 347 -4.63 -2.68 17.27
C ASN A 347 -4.96 -2.82 18.77
N GLY A 348 -4.80 -4.05 19.25
CA GLY A 348 -5.16 -4.39 20.63
C GLY A 348 -6.65 -4.65 20.87
N ALA A 349 -7.52 -4.54 19.88
CA ALA A 349 -8.94 -4.83 20.01
C ALA A 349 -9.24 -6.32 20.25
N GLY A 350 -8.29 -7.22 19.94
CA GLY A 350 -8.46 -8.66 20.16
C GLY A 350 -8.56 -9.50 18.89
N LYS A 351 -8.23 -8.95 17.70
CA LYS A 351 -8.26 -9.71 16.43
C LYS A 351 -7.40 -10.96 16.47
N SER A 352 -6.12 -10.83 16.84
CA SER A 352 -5.20 -11.97 16.96
C SER A 352 -5.61 -12.92 18.10
N THR A 353 -6.25 -12.41 19.15
CA THR A 353 -6.83 -13.24 20.22
C THR A 353 -7.94 -14.12 19.66
N LEU A 354 -8.82 -13.58 18.82
CA LEU A 354 -9.88 -14.35 18.16
C LEU A 354 -9.27 -15.43 17.23
N ILE A 355 -8.27 -15.07 16.43
CA ILE A 355 -7.59 -16.04 15.55
C ILE A 355 -6.95 -17.18 16.36
N LYS A 356 -6.25 -16.87 17.46
CA LYS A 356 -5.65 -17.89 18.33
C LYS A 356 -6.69 -18.78 18.99
N LEU A 357 -7.83 -18.22 19.37
CA LEU A 357 -8.97 -18.96 19.89
C LEU A 357 -9.52 -19.94 18.85
N LEU A 358 -9.72 -19.47 17.61
CA LEU A 358 -10.15 -20.30 16.48
C LEU A 358 -9.12 -21.38 16.10
N ALA A 359 -7.84 -21.07 16.23
CA ALA A 359 -6.74 -22.01 15.99
C ALA A 359 -6.58 -23.07 17.09
N GLY A 360 -7.22 -22.88 18.23
CA GLY A 360 -7.06 -23.78 19.39
C GLY A 360 -5.77 -23.53 20.19
N GLU A 361 -5.02 -22.46 19.90
CA GLU A 361 -3.83 -22.05 20.67
C GLU A 361 -4.19 -21.37 21.99
N LEU A 362 -5.41 -20.82 22.08
CA LEU A 362 -5.95 -20.19 23.27
C LEU A 362 -7.23 -20.93 23.71
N ALA A 363 -7.26 -21.37 24.95
CA ALA A 363 -8.45 -21.99 25.52
C ALA A 363 -9.51 -20.91 25.85
N PRO A 364 -10.81 -21.17 25.63
CA PRO A 364 -11.86 -20.25 26.05
C PRO A 364 -11.92 -20.13 27.57
N VAL A 365 -12.15 -18.91 28.07
CA VAL A 365 -12.38 -18.66 29.51
C VAL A 365 -13.79 -19.14 29.90
N SER A 366 -14.75 -18.96 29.01
CA SER A 366 -16.14 -19.45 29.18
C SER A 366 -16.78 -19.71 27.82
N GLY A 367 -17.88 -20.43 27.80
CA GLY A 367 -18.58 -20.82 26.57
C GLY A 367 -18.01 -22.07 25.94
N GLU A 368 -18.60 -22.50 24.84
CA GLU A 368 -18.21 -23.72 24.13
C GLU A 368 -17.84 -23.46 22.68
N ILE A 369 -16.77 -24.12 22.22
CA ILE A 369 -16.36 -24.12 20.84
C ILE A 369 -16.62 -25.52 20.28
N GLY A 370 -17.56 -25.63 19.39
CA GLY A 370 -17.90 -26.87 18.68
C GLY A 370 -17.08 -26.95 17.38
N LEU A 371 -16.12 -27.86 17.32
CA LEU A 371 -15.37 -28.20 16.12
C LEU A 371 -15.94 -29.46 15.47
N ALA A 372 -16.16 -29.43 14.17
CA ALA A 372 -16.61 -30.62 13.45
C ALA A 372 -15.51 -31.67 13.35
N LYS A 373 -15.91 -32.93 13.28
CA LYS A 373 -14.97 -34.03 13.01
C LYS A 373 -14.43 -33.88 11.58
N GLY A 374 -13.10 -34.01 11.42
CA GLY A 374 -12.46 -33.90 10.10
C GLY A 374 -12.03 -32.48 9.73
N ILE A 375 -12.02 -31.53 10.66
CA ILE A 375 -11.40 -30.22 10.45
C ILE A 375 -9.89 -30.40 10.27
N LYS A 376 -9.38 -29.83 9.17
CA LYS A 376 -7.97 -29.60 8.91
C LYS A 376 -7.74 -28.09 8.86
N LEU A 377 -7.09 -27.58 9.88
CA LEU A 377 -6.82 -26.17 10.05
C LEU A 377 -5.52 -25.79 9.34
N GLY A 378 -5.56 -24.79 8.47
CA GLY A 378 -4.41 -24.06 7.98
C GLY A 378 -4.28 -22.74 8.74
N TYR A 379 -3.21 -22.58 9.51
CA TYR A 379 -2.98 -21.37 10.27
C TYR A 379 -1.70 -20.69 9.82
N PHE A 380 -1.83 -19.43 9.38
CA PHE A 380 -0.72 -18.59 9.01
C PHE A 380 -0.72 -17.33 9.89
N ALA A 381 0.34 -17.15 10.64
CA ALA A 381 0.58 -15.96 11.45
C ALA A 381 2.08 -15.62 11.44
N GLN A 382 2.41 -14.38 11.76
CA GLN A 382 3.80 -13.93 11.76
C GLN A 382 4.72 -14.80 12.64
N HIS A 383 4.23 -15.24 13.80
CA HIS A 383 4.99 -16.12 14.69
C HIS A 383 5.17 -17.54 14.13
N GLN A 384 4.38 -17.96 13.15
CA GLN A 384 4.57 -19.25 12.47
C GLN A 384 5.90 -19.33 11.69
N LEU A 385 6.43 -18.17 11.28
CA LEU A 385 7.75 -18.10 10.65
C LEU A 385 8.88 -18.49 11.65
N GLU A 386 8.65 -18.27 12.94
CA GLU A 386 9.58 -18.60 14.02
C GLU A 386 9.54 -20.09 14.38
N TYR A 387 8.44 -20.80 14.05
CA TYR A 387 8.33 -22.25 14.25
C TYR A 387 9.05 -23.07 13.19
N LEU A 388 9.51 -22.46 12.11
CA LEU A 388 10.40 -23.13 11.18
C LEU A 388 11.71 -23.46 11.89
N ARG A 389 12.13 -24.71 11.79
CA ARG A 389 13.41 -25.13 12.36
C ARG A 389 14.56 -24.56 11.54
N ALA A 390 15.33 -23.69 12.17
CA ALA A 390 16.37 -22.91 11.52
C ALA A 390 17.48 -23.78 10.87
N ASP A 391 17.71 -24.97 11.41
CA ASP A 391 18.70 -25.95 11.00
C ASP A 391 18.19 -26.96 9.96
N GLU A 392 16.91 -26.89 9.61
CA GLU A 392 16.28 -27.78 8.64
C GLU A 392 16.01 -27.08 7.30
N SER A 393 16.01 -27.86 6.23
CA SER A 393 15.70 -27.41 4.86
C SER A 393 14.19 -27.49 4.56
N PRO A 394 13.70 -26.81 3.49
CA PRO A 394 12.33 -26.99 3.00
C PRO A 394 11.94 -28.45 2.80
N LEU A 395 12.84 -29.23 2.21
CA LEU A 395 12.62 -30.66 1.99
C LEU A 395 12.40 -31.43 3.29
N GLN A 396 13.21 -31.17 4.31
CA GLN A 396 13.08 -31.82 5.63
C GLN A 396 11.76 -31.42 6.33
N HIS A 397 11.36 -30.16 6.25
CA HIS A 397 10.07 -29.73 6.77
C HIS A 397 8.89 -30.45 6.11
N LEU A 398 8.90 -30.55 4.77
CA LEU A 398 7.83 -31.21 4.04
C LEU A 398 7.85 -32.74 4.22
N ALA A 399 9.02 -33.35 4.25
CA ALA A 399 9.17 -34.78 4.48
C ALA A 399 8.62 -35.23 5.86
N ARG A 400 8.70 -34.35 6.87
CA ARG A 400 8.11 -34.62 8.19
C ARG A 400 6.58 -34.68 8.14
N LEU A 401 5.94 -33.85 7.27
CA LEU A 401 4.50 -33.87 7.07
C LEU A 401 4.05 -35.05 6.18
N ALA A 402 4.92 -35.51 5.31
CA ALA A 402 4.63 -36.55 4.33
C ALA A 402 5.70 -37.64 4.28
N PRO A 403 5.91 -38.42 5.37
CA PRO A 403 6.99 -39.37 5.47
C PRO A 403 6.87 -40.57 4.53
N GLN A 404 5.70 -40.79 3.94
CA GLN A 404 5.43 -41.89 2.99
C GLN A 404 5.64 -41.47 1.52
N GLU A 405 5.87 -40.18 1.26
CA GLU A 405 6.01 -39.69 -0.10
C GLU A 405 7.44 -39.80 -0.62
N LEU A 406 7.56 -39.99 -1.93
CA LEU A 406 8.86 -40.04 -2.59
C LEU A 406 9.52 -38.65 -2.59
N GLU A 407 10.81 -38.61 -2.32
CA GLU A 407 11.60 -37.36 -2.26
C GLU A 407 11.47 -36.54 -3.54
N GLN A 408 11.47 -37.18 -4.71
CA GLN A 408 11.31 -36.45 -5.97
C GLN A 408 9.99 -35.70 -6.05
N LYS A 409 8.88 -36.30 -5.59
CA LYS A 409 7.57 -35.64 -5.55
C LYS A 409 7.54 -34.44 -4.62
N LEU A 410 8.25 -34.52 -3.48
CA LEU A 410 8.40 -33.43 -2.54
C LEU A 410 9.24 -32.28 -3.16
N ARG A 411 10.31 -32.61 -3.86
CA ARG A 411 11.15 -31.64 -4.59
C ARG A 411 10.36 -30.94 -5.70
N ASP A 412 9.60 -31.66 -6.49
CA ASP A 412 8.77 -31.10 -7.58
C ASP A 412 7.70 -30.16 -7.01
N TYR A 413 7.08 -30.55 -5.91
CA TYR A 413 6.10 -29.70 -5.22
C TYR A 413 6.74 -28.40 -4.70
N LEU A 414 7.87 -28.50 -4.00
CA LEU A 414 8.60 -27.34 -3.48
C LEU A 414 9.15 -26.46 -4.62
N GLY A 415 9.49 -27.06 -5.75
CA GLY A 415 9.86 -26.35 -6.97
C GLY A 415 8.77 -25.42 -7.48
N GLY A 416 7.50 -25.83 -7.36
CA GLY A 416 6.32 -25.02 -7.63
C GLY A 416 6.17 -23.79 -6.73
N PHE A 417 6.78 -23.83 -5.54
CA PHE A 417 6.85 -22.69 -4.60
C PHE A 417 8.16 -21.91 -4.68
N GLY A 418 8.96 -22.13 -5.73
CA GLY A 418 10.21 -21.41 -5.99
C GLY A 418 11.43 -21.92 -5.23
N PHE A 419 11.34 -23.10 -4.61
CA PHE A 419 12.47 -23.80 -4.00
C PHE A 419 13.04 -24.81 -4.99
N GLN A 420 14.01 -24.38 -5.79
CA GLN A 420 14.64 -25.22 -6.83
C GLN A 420 16.14 -25.37 -6.58
N GLY A 421 16.73 -26.45 -7.10
CA GLY A 421 18.16 -26.72 -6.98
C GLY A 421 18.60 -26.80 -5.51
N ASP A 422 19.64 -26.07 -5.17
CA ASP A 422 20.22 -26.05 -3.81
C ASP A 422 19.30 -25.44 -2.75
N LYS A 423 18.37 -24.58 -3.15
CA LYS A 423 17.39 -23.94 -2.24
C LYS A 423 16.49 -24.95 -1.53
N VAL A 424 16.24 -26.11 -2.12
CA VAL A 424 15.41 -27.16 -1.52
C VAL A 424 16.08 -27.79 -0.29
N THR A 425 17.40 -27.82 -0.28
CA THR A 425 18.23 -28.43 0.78
C THR A 425 18.95 -27.41 1.64
N GLU A 426 18.82 -26.11 1.35
CA GLU A 426 19.42 -25.03 2.12
C GLU A 426 18.69 -24.86 3.46
N GLU A 427 19.43 -24.60 4.54
CA GLU A 427 18.88 -24.38 5.87
C GLU A 427 18.05 -23.09 5.93
N THR A 428 16.87 -23.15 6.55
CA THR A 428 15.93 -22.02 6.61
C THR A 428 16.45 -20.80 7.38
N ARG A 429 17.47 -20.94 8.22
CA ARG A 429 18.12 -19.80 8.89
C ARG A 429 18.70 -18.78 7.92
N ARG A 430 19.05 -19.18 6.68
CA ARG A 430 19.58 -18.32 5.64
C ARG A 430 18.49 -17.64 4.80
N PHE A 431 17.25 -18.02 5.02
CA PHE A 431 16.13 -17.52 4.24
C PHE A 431 15.73 -16.12 4.69
N SER A 432 15.37 -15.29 3.70
CA SER A 432 14.68 -14.03 3.93
C SER A 432 13.29 -14.25 4.53
N GLY A 433 12.69 -13.22 5.13
CA GLY A 433 11.32 -13.28 5.64
C GLY A 433 10.31 -13.75 4.59
N GLY A 434 10.45 -13.28 3.34
CA GLY A 434 9.60 -13.69 2.23
C GLY A 434 9.77 -15.16 1.83
N GLU A 435 11.00 -15.68 1.83
CA GLU A 435 11.26 -17.09 1.57
C GLU A 435 10.68 -18.00 2.67
N LYS A 436 10.80 -17.59 3.93
CA LYS A 436 10.17 -18.28 5.06
C LYS A 436 8.65 -18.29 4.95
N ALA A 437 8.04 -17.15 4.64
CA ALA A 437 6.59 -17.03 4.45
C ALA A 437 6.10 -17.94 3.31
N ARG A 438 6.83 -18.00 2.21
CA ARG A 438 6.55 -18.90 1.07
C ARG A 438 6.62 -20.37 1.48
N LEU A 439 7.60 -20.74 2.29
CA LEU A 439 7.71 -22.10 2.81
C LEU A 439 6.53 -22.46 3.72
N VAL A 440 6.16 -21.59 4.65
CA VAL A 440 4.99 -21.81 5.52
C VAL A 440 3.72 -22.00 4.70
N LEU A 441 3.50 -21.17 3.67
CA LEU A 441 2.37 -21.34 2.74
C LEU A 441 2.42 -22.69 2.02
N ALA A 442 3.60 -23.13 1.54
CA ALA A 442 3.76 -24.43 0.92
C ALA A 442 3.37 -25.57 1.85
N LEU A 443 3.77 -25.50 3.12
CA LEU A 443 3.43 -26.51 4.13
C LEU A 443 1.92 -26.53 4.45
N ILE A 444 1.27 -25.36 4.51
CA ILE A 444 -0.17 -25.24 4.73
C ILE A 444 -0.95 -25.83 3.55
N VAL A 445 -0.60 -25.44 2.33
CA VAL A 445 -1.25 -25.94 1.10
C VAL A 445 -1.16 -27.46 0.97
N TRP A 446 -0.01 -28.04 1.36
CA TRP A 446 0.19 -29.49 1.33
C TRP A 446 -0.84 -30.26 2.18
N GLN A 447 -1.19 -29.69 3.34
CA GLN A 447 -2.08 -30.32 4.32
C GLN A 447 -3.55 -30.36 3.93
N ARG A 448 -3.96 -29.72 2.81
CA ARG A 448 -5.35 -29.64 2.31
C ARG A 448 -6.33 -29.11 3.38
N PRO A 449 -6.14 -27.89 3.88
CA PRO A 449 -6.99 -27.35 4.92
C PRO A 449 -8.43 -27.16 4.40
N ASN A 450 -9.40 -27.26 5.29
CA ASN A 450 -10.80 -26.87 5.05
C ASN A 450 -11.22 -25.62 5.83
N LEU A 451 -10.39 -25.18 6.77
CA LEU A 451 -10.48 -23.90 7.46
C LEU A 451 -9.13 -23.19 7.41
N LEU A 452 -9.08 -22.00 6.84
CA LEU A 452 -7.90 -21.14 6.79
C LEU A 452 -8.05 -19.97 7.76
N LEU A 453 -7.06 -19.79 8.61
CA LEU A 453 -6.91 -18.65 9.51
C LEU A 453 -5.65 -17.91 9.11
N LEU A 454 -5.79 -16.67 8.65
CA LEU A 454 -4.68 -15.86 8.17
C LEU A 454 -4.57 -14.59 9.01
N ASP A 455 -3.46 -14.44 9.73
CA ASP A 455 -3.14 -13.24 10.51
C ASP A 455 -1.97 -12.52 9.86
N GLU A 456 -2.27 -11.41 9.18
CA GLU A 456 -1.34 -10.58 8.42
C GLU A 456 -0.52 -11.37 7.38
N PRO A 457 -1.16 -12.13 6.49
CA PRO A 457 -0.47 -13.07 5.60
C PRO A 457 0.38 -12.39 4.52
N THR A 458 0.16 -11.11 4.26
CA THR A 458 0.86 -10.33 3.23
C THR A 458 2.17 -9.71 3.72
N ASN A 459 2.44 -9.74 5.03
CA ASN A 459 3.69 -9.25 5.57
C ASN A 459 4.87 -10.04 4.99
N HIS A 460 5.92 -9.33 4.57
CA HIS A 460 7.12 -9.87 3.93
C HIS A 460 6.92 -10.50 2.54
N LEU A 461 5.69 -10.54 2.00
CA LEU A 461 5.44 -10.98 0.63
C LEU A 461 5.65 -9.82 -0.34
N ASP A 462 6.33 -10.10 -1.46
CA ASP A 462 6.40 -9.17 -2.58
C ASP A 462 5.07 -9.16 -3.37
N LEU A 463 4.94 -8.23 -4.31
CA LEU A 463 3.71 -8.03 -5.08
C LEU A 463 3.27 -9.30 -5.83
N ASP A 464 4.21 -10.03 -6.44
CA ASP A 464 3.90 -11.27 -7.17
C ASP A 464 3.33 -12.34 -6.23
N MET A 465 3.92 -12.49 -5.04
CA MET A 465 3.44 -13.42 -4.02
C MET A 465 2.09 -13.01 -3.42
N ARG A 466 1.86 -11.71 -3.19
CA ARG A 466 0.57 -11.20 -2.71
C ARG A 466 -0.53 -11.48 -3.71
N GLN A 467 -0.26 -11.25 -4.99
CA GLN A 467 -1.22 -11.55 -6.06
C GLN A 467 -1.51 -13.05 -6.15
N ALA A 468 -0.48 -13.90 -6.12
CA ALA A 468 -0.64 -15.35 -6.14
C ALA A 468 -1.46 -15.85 -4.94
N LEU A 469 -1.22 -15.31 -3.75
CA LEU A 469 -1.99 -15.63 -2.55
C LEU A 469 -3.46 -15.20 -2.71
N THR A 470 -3.71 -14.00 -3.20
CA THR A 470 -5.06 -13.49 -3.43
C THR A 470 -5.82 -14.37 -4.42
N GLU A 471 -5.21 -14.72 -5.56
CA GLU A 471 -5.80 -15.61 -6.57
C GLU A 471 -6.11 -17.00 -5.98
N ALA A 472 -5.17 -17.58 -5.23
CA ALA A 472 -5.36 -18.87 -4.58
C ALA A 472 -6.48 -18.86 -3.53
N LEU A 473 -6.63 -17.75 -2.77
CA LEU A 473 -7.69 -17.60 -1.78
C LEU A 473 -9.06 -17.41 -2.41
N ILE A 474 -9.16 -16.73 -3.56
CA ILE A 474 -10.42 -16.59 -4.31
C ILE A 474 -10.97 -17.96 -4.71
N GLU A 475 -10.10 -18.88 -5.15
CA GLU A 475 -10.45 -20.23 -5.58
C GLU A 475 -10.65 -21.21 -4.41
N PHE A 476 -10.29 -20.84 -3.19
CA PHE A 476 -10.36 -21.74 -2.04
C PHE A 476 -11.80 -22.10 -1.67
N GLU A 477 -12.10 -23.40 -1.55
CA GLU A 477 -13.46 -23.90 -1.30
C GLU A 477 -13.85 -23.99 0.17
N GLY A 478 -12.90 -23.93 1.10
CA GLY A 478 -13.14 -24.00 2.56
C GLY A 478 -13.63 -22.69 3.16
N ALA A 479 -13.62 -22.62 4.49
CA ALA A 479 -13.87 -21.37 5.21
C ALA A 479 -12.57 -20.58 5.41
N LEU A 480 -12.66 -19.26 5.28
CA LEU A 480 -11.56 -18.31 5.41
C LEU A 480 -11.88 -17.27 6.48
N VAL A 481 -10.95 -17.07 7.40
CA VAL A 481 -10.94 -15.92 8.32
C VAL A 481 -9.60 -15.21 8.16
N VAL A 482 -9.63 -13.93 7.81
CA VAL A 482 -8.42 -13.16 7.52
C VAL A 482 -8.39 -11.86 8.32
N VAL A 483 -7.23 -11.57 8.91
CA VAL A 483 -6.85 -10.28 9.44
C VAL A 483 -5.77 -9.72 8.53
N SER A 484 -5.97 -8.56 7.97
CA SER A 484 -4.97 -7.89 7.13
C SER A 484 -5.17 -6.39 7.10
N HIS A 485 -4.08 -5.65 6.94
CA HIS A 485 -4.10 -4.24 6.58
C HIS A 485 -4.10 -4.04 5.05
N ASP A 486 -3.92 -5.10 4.28
CA ASP A 486 -3.97 -5.10 2.81
C ASP A 486 -5.44 -5.04 2.34
N ARG A 487 -5.86 -3.84 1.94
CA ARG A 487 -7.24 -3.57 1.49
C ARG A 487 -7.61 -4.37 0.25
N HIS A 488 -6.67 -4.54 -0.67
CA HIS A 488 -6.89 -5.31 -1.88
C HIS A 488 -7.18 -6.79 -1.57
N LEU A 489 -6.40 -7.39 -0.66
CA LEU A 489 -6.63 -8.75 -0.20
C LEU A 489 -8.03 -8.89 0.42
N LEU A 490 -8.39 -8.01 1.35
CA LEU A 490 -9.69 -8.04 2.02
C LEU A 490 -10.85 -7.93 1.02
N ARG A 491 -10.82 -6.93 0.11
CA ARG A 491 -11.89 -6.75 -0.90
C ARG A 491 -12.03 -7.94 -1.82
N SER A 492 -10.92 -8.56 -2.21
CA SER A 492 -10.92 -9.63 -3.20
C SER A 492 -11.28 -11.00 -2.63
N THR A 493 -11.07 -11.22 -1.34
CA THR A 493 -11.15 -12.56 -0.73
C THR A 493 -12.23 -12.72 0.33
N THR A 494 -12.83 -11.64 0.82
CA THR A 494 -13.85 -11.68 1.87
C THR A 494 -15.21 -11.19 1.39
N ASP A 495 -16.27 -11.85 1.86
CA ASP A 495 -17.66 -11.50 1.57
C ASP A 495 -18.30 -10.76 2.76
N ASP A 496 -17.91 -11.14 3.97
CA ASP A 496 -18.42 -10.58 5.21
C ASP A 496 -17.30 -9.92 6.01
N LEU A 497 -17.57 -8.75 6.58
CA LEU A 497 -16.68 -8.07 7.49
C LEU A 497 -17.22 -8.18 8.92
N TYR A 498 -16.33 -8.44 9.87
CA TYR A 498 -16.64 -8.48 11.29
C TYR A 498 -15.77 -7.46 12.04
N LEU A 499 -16.42 -6.65 12.85
CA LEU A 499 -15.76 -5.64 13.67
C LEU A 499 -15.45 -6.19 15.05
N VAL A 500 -14.19 -6.10 15.45
CA VAL A 500 -13.71 -6.38 16.81
C VAL A 500 -13.53 -5.05 17.53
N HIS A 501 -14.46 -4.73 18.41
CA HIS A 501 -14.49 -3.48 19.15
C HIS A 501 -15.20 -3.68 20.51
N ASP A 502 -14.77 -2.96 21.54
CA ASP A 502 -15.35 -3.02 22.90
C ASP A 502 -15.57 -4.45 23.44
N ARG A 503 -14.55 -5.32 23.25
CA ARG A 503 -14.56 -6.74 23.64
C ARG A 503 -15.58 -7.60 22.89
N LYS A 504 -16.26 -7.07 21.87
CA LYS A 504 -17.26 -7.78 21.07
C LYS A 504 -16.74 -8.08 19.68
N VAL A 505 -17.35 -9.08 19.07
CA VAL A 505 -17.14 -9.47 17.67
C VAL A 505 -18.51 -9.47 17.01
N GLU A 506 -18.75 -8.48 16.17
CA GLU A 506 -20.06 -8.26 15.53
C GLU A 506 -19.91 -8.13 14.01
N PRO A 507 -20.89 -8.59 13.21
CA PRO A 507 -20.93 -8.30 11.79
C PRO A 507 -20.87 -6.78 11.55
N PHE A 508 -20.11 -6.37 10.57
CA PHE A 508 -20.00 -4.97 10.14
C PHE A 508 -20.79 -4.78 8.84
N ASP A 509 -21.88 -4.00 8.92
CA ASP A 509 -22.70 -3.66 7.75
C ASP A 509 -22.05 -2.50 6.99
N GLY A 510 -21.33 -2.79 5.94
CA GLY A 510 -20.63 -1.82 5.11
C GLY A 510 -19.36 -2.39 4.48
N ASP A 511 -18.70 -1.57 3.70
CA ASP A 511 -17.42 -1.87 3.08
C ASP A 511 -16.22 -1.26 3.86
N LEU A 512 -15.02 -1.33 3.27
CA LEU A 512 -13.81 -0.78 3.90
C LEU A 512 -13.83 0.76 3.94
N GLU A 513 -14.53 1.40 3.03
CA GLU A 513 -14.74 2.84 2.99
C GLU A 513 -15.66 3.28 4.15
N ASP A 514 -16.72 2.53 4.42
CA ASP A 514 -17.59 2.74 5.58
C ASP A 514 -16.85 2.53 6.91
N TYR A 515 -15.95 1.54 6.94
CA TYR A 515 -15.07 1.34 8.10
C TYR A 515 -14.13 2.54 8.34
N GLN A 516 -13.60 3.16 7.29
CA GLN A 516 -12.81 4.38 7.43
C GLN A 516 -13.62 5.53 8.04
N GLN A 517 -14.87 5.67 7.62
CA GLN A 517 -15.78 6.69 8.18
C GLN A 517 -16.07 6.41 9.66
N TRP A 518 -16.38 5.16 9.99
CA TRP A 518 -16.61 4.72 11.37
C TRP A 518 -15.40 5.04 12.27
N LEU A 519 -14.18 4.75 11.82
CA LEU A 519 -12.95 5.08 12.55
C LEU A 519 -12.82 6.57 12.84
N SER A 520 -13.07 7.40 11.82
CA SER A 520 -13.01 8.85 11.95
C SER A 520 -14.00 9.36 13.01
N ASP A 521 -15.18 8.75 13.07
CA ASP A 521 -16.21 9.15 14.02
C ASP A 521 -15.90 8.69 15.45
N VAL A 522 -15.33 7.49 15.62
CA VAL A 522 -14.86 7.00 16.93
C VAL A 522 -13.72 7.88 17.46
N GLN A 523 -12.75 8.25 16.63
CA GLN A 523 -11.67 9.15 17.02
C GLN A 523 -12.17 10.54 17.45
N LYS A 524 -13.17 11.08 16.74
CA LYS A 524 -13.79 12.35 17.14
C LYS A 524 -14.51 12.26 18.48
N GLN A 525 -15.14 11.12 18.78
CA GLN A 525 -15.81 10.90 20.06
C GLN A 525 -14.82 10.75 21.22
N GLU A 526 -13.72 10.02 21.01
CA GLU A 526 -12.65 9.87 22.01
C GLU A 526 -12.00 11.23 22.34
N ASN A 527 -11.68 12.04 21.33
CA ASN A 527 -11.12 13.37 21.53
C ASN A 527 -12.08 14.34 22.25
N GLN A 528 -13.39 14.11 22.16
CA GLN A 528 -14.39 14.89 22.90
C GLN A 528 -14.57 14.43 24.35
N THR A 529 -14.21 13.19 24.68
CA THR A 529 -14.29 12.64 26.05
C THR A 529 -13.04 12.94 26.88
N ASP A 530 -11.90 13.21 26.26
CA ASP A 530 -10.64 13.59 26.95
C ASP A 530 -10.58 15.07 27.38
N GLU A 531 -11.48 15.91 26.87
CA GLU A 531 -11.74 17.21 27.50
C GLU A 531 -12.61 17.02 28.74
N ALA A 532 -11.98 16.85 29.88
CA ALA A 532 -12.63 16.77 31.18
C ALA A 532 -13.64 17.90 31.36
N PRO A 533 -14.85 17.62 31.83
CA PRO A 533 -15.89 18.63 31.97
C PRO A 533 -15.50 19.62 33.06
N LYS A 534 -15.04 20.81 32.66
CA LYS A 534 -15.24 21.96 33.52
C LYS A 534 -16.74 22.20 33.57
N GLU A 535 -17.32 21.90 34.73
CA GLU A 535 -18.70 22.23 35.05
C GLU A 535 -18.99 23.67 34.64
N ASN A 536 -19.81 23.81 33.59
CA ASN A 536 -20.54 25.04 33.33
C ASN A 536 -21.98 24.68 32.94
N ALA A 537 -22.89 25.05 33.82
CA ALA A 537 -24.36 24.92 33.68
C ALA A 537 -24.93 25.63 32.44
N ASN A 538 -24.09 26.23 31.57
CA ASN A 538 -24.45 26.90 30.32
C ASN A 538 -24.37 26.01 29.06
N SER A 539 -23.93 24.77 29.17
CA SER A 539 -23.67 23.92 27.99
C SER A 539 -24.94 23.39 27.30
N ALA A 540 -26.04 23.25 28.01
CA ALA A 540 -27.31 22.79 27.44
C ALA A 540 -27.99 23.88 26.60
N GLN A 541 -27.84 25.13 26.99
CA GLN A 541 -28.34 26.29 26.26
C GLN A 541 -27.51 26.54 25.00
N ALA A 542 -26.18 26.47 25.11
CA ALA A 542 -25.25 26.62 24.00
C ALA A 542 -25.41 25.51 22.93
N ARG A 543 -25.66 24.26 23.34
CA ARG A 543 -25.95 23.16 22.39
C ARG A 543 -27.28 23.32 21.67
N LYS A 544 -28.30 23.88 22.34
CA LYS A 544 -29.58 24.22 21.73
C LYS A 544 -29.42 25.36 20.72
N ASP A 545 -28.64 26.36 21.07
CA ASP A 545 -28.38 27.52 20.21
C ASP A 545 -27.50 27.15 19.01
N GLN A 546 -26.53 26.24 19.20
CA GLN A 546 -25.71 25.71 18.10
C GLN A 546 -26.53 24.85 17.13
N LYS A 547 -27.38 23.95 17.63
CA LYS A 547 -28.30 23.18 16.77
C LYS A 547 -29.30 24.08 16.04
N ARG A 548 -29.73 25.16 16.65
CA ARG A 548 -30.60 26.16 16.01
C ARG A 548 -29.87 26.91 14.91
N ARG A 549 -28.63 27.35 15.14
CA ARG A 549 -27.75 27.99 14.13
C ARG A 549 -27.47 27.07 12.95
N GLU A 550 -27.12 25.80 13.22
CA GLU A 550 -26.92 24.80 12.15
C GLU A 550 -28.20 24.53 11.35
N ALA A 551 -29.37 24.51 12.00
CA ALA A 551 -30.65 24.35 11.32
C ALA A 551 -31.00 25.59 10.47
N GLU A 552 -30.73 26.78 10.97
CA GLU A 552 -30.92 28.04 10.25
C GLU A 552 -29.98 28.14 9.03
N LEU A 553 -28.70 27.75 9.21
CA LEU A 553 -27.72 27.73 8.11
C LEU A 553 -28.11 26.71 7.02
N ARG A 554 -28.61 25.53 7.44
CA ARG A 554 -29.14 24.52 6.50
C ARG A 554 -30.35 25.04 5.74
N ALA A 555 -31.25 25.75 6.42
CA ALA A 555 -32.44 26.33 5.79
C ALA A 555 -32.07 27.44 4.79
N GLN A 556 -31.07 28.27 5.11
CA GLN A 556 -30.57 29.31 4.24
C GLN A 556 -29.80 28.78 3.03
N THR A 557 -29.04 27.69 3.19
CA THR A 557 -28.27 27.09 2.10
C THR A 557 -29.08 26.13 1.23
N GLN A 558 -30.27 25.73 1.66
CA GLN A 558 -31.12 24.76 0.94
C GLN A 558 -31.56 25.24 -0.46
N PRO A 559 -31.92 26.50 -0.70
CA PRO A 559 -32.24 26.99 -2.05
C PRO A 559 -31.07 26.85 -3.02
N LEU A 560 -29.85 27.24 -2.59
CA LEU A 560 -28.64 27.13 -3.40
C LEU A 560 -28.27 25.71 -3.71
N ARG A 561 -28.41 24.80 -2.74
CA ARG A 561 -28.17 23.36 -2.98
C ARG A 561 -29.15 22.75 -3.97
N LYS A 562 -30.42 23.19 -3.93
CA LYS A 562 -31.41 22.76 -4.92
C LYS A 562 -31.12 23.33 -6.32
N GLU A 563 -30.63 24.55 -6.39
CA GLU A 563 -30.24 25.18 -7.66
C GLU A 563 -29.01 24.50 -8.26
N ILE A 564 -27.99 24.19 -7.46
CA ILE A 564 -26.82 23.43 -7.89
C ILE A 564 -27.24 22.06 -8.43
N ALA A 565 -28.08 21.32 -7.72
CA ALA A 565 -28.58 20.01 -8.16
C ALA A 565 -29.45 20.09 -9.44
N ARG A 566 -30.16 21.20 -9.63
CA ARG A 566 -30.91 21.47 -10.88
C ARG A 566 -29.95 21.67 -12.04
N LEU A 567 -28.94 22.54 -11.86
CA LEU A 567 -27.93 22.84 -12.86
C LEU A 567 -27.10 21.62 -13.26
N GLU A 568 -26.72 20.79 -12.30
CA GLU A 568 -26.01 19.51 -12.56
C GLU A 568 -26.85 18.59 -13.47
N LYS A 569 -28.13 18.43 -13.19
CA LYS A 569 -29.05 17.67 -14.05
C LYS A 569 -29.20 18.25 -15.45
N GLU A 570 -29.19 19.58 -15.56
CA GLU A 570 -29.31 20.25 -16.83
C GLU A 570 -28.02 20.14 -17.66
N MET A 571 -26.87 20.23 -17.01
CA MET A 571 -25.55 19.95 -17.61
C MET A 571 -25.44 18.49 -18.10
N GLU A 572 -25.90 17.52 -17.31
CA GLU A 572 -25.94 16.11 -17.72
C GLU A 572 -26.80 15.90 -18.98
N LYS A 573 -27.97 16.55 -19.05
CA LYS A 573 -28.85 16.50 -20.21
C LYS A 573 -28.23 17.17 -21.45
N LEU A 574 -27.58 18.30 -21.29
CA LEU A 574 -26.89 18.99 -22.37
C LEU A 574 -25.67 18.23 -22.88
N ASN A 575 -24.91 17.61 -21.99
CA ASN A 575 -23.81 16.71 -22.36
C ASN A 575 -24.29 15.51 -23.16
N ALA A 576 -25.42 14.90 -22.78
CA ALA A 576 -26.03 13.80 -23.54
C ALA A 576 -26.47 14.26 -24.94
N GLN A 577 -27.05 15.47 -25.07
CA GLN A 577 -27.45 16.05 -26.36
C GLN A 577 -26.22 16.38 -27.23
N LEU A 578 -25.14 16.87 -26.62
CA LEU A 578 -23.89 17.17 -27.30
C LEU A 578 -23.27 15.88 -27.85
N ALA A 579 -23.20 14.82 -27.02
CA ALA A 579 -22.68 13.51 -27.43
C ALA A 579 -23.50 12.92 -28.61
N GLN A 580 -24.84 13.03 -28.57
CA GLN A 580 -25.68 12.57 -29.67
C GLN A 580 -25.46 13.36 -30.97
N ALA A 581 -25.26 14.67 -30.85
CA ALA A 581 -24.98 15.51 -32.00
C ALA A 581 -23.60 15.19 -32.60
N GLU A 582 -22.59 14.97 -31.76
CA GLU A 582 -21.25 14.61 -32.18
C GLU A 582 -21.19 13.20 -32.81
N GLU A 583 -21.94 12.25 -32.29
CA GLU A 583 -22.08 10.90 -32.89
C GLU A 583 -22.69 10.99 -34.29
N LYS A 584 -23.75 11.79 -34.48
CA LYS A 584 -24.34 12.02 -35.79
C LYS A 584 -23.41 12.75 -36.76
N LEU A 585 -22.62 13.71 -36.26
CA LEU A 585 -21.63 14.43 -37.05
C LEU A 585 -20.42 13.58 -37.43
N GLY A 586 -20.17 12.47 -36.72
CA GLY A 586 -19.15 11.46 -37.04
C GLY A 586 -19.55 10.56 -38.22
N ASP A 587 -20.81 10.57 -38.63
CA ASP A 587 -21.28 9.77 -39.77
C ASP A 587 -20.91 10.46 -41.09
N SER A 588 -20.05 9.82 -41.87
CA SER A 588 -19.58 10.32 -43.16
C SER A 588 -20.70 10.48 -44.22
N GLU A 589 -21.81 9.75 -44.09
CA GLU A 589 -22.96 9.87 -44.98
C GLU A 589 -23.78 11.15 -44.77
N LEU A 590 -23.62 11.82 -43.63
CA LEU A 590 -24.29 13.08 -43.32
C LEU A 590 -23.80 14.27 -44.19
N TYR A 591 -22.61 14.15 -44.76
CA TYR A 591 -21.94 15.21 -45.54
C TYR A 591 -22.31 15.15 -47.03
N ASP A 592 -23.18 14.24 -47.44
CA ASP A 592 -23.72 14.18 -48.82
C ASP A 592 -24.58 15.42 -49.13
N GLN A 593 -24.51 15.86 -50.41
CA GLN A 593 -25.23 17.09 -50.89
C GLN A 593 -26.73 17.04 -50.65
N ASN A 594 -27.34 15.86 -50.60
CA ASN A 594 -28.77 15.64 -50.41
C ASN A 594 -29.24 15.77 -48.94
N ARG A 595 -28.31 15.77 -47.98
CA ARG A 595 -28.60 15.80 -46.53
C ARG A 595 -28.16 17.11 -45.86
N LYS A 596 -27.96 18.16 -46.63
CA LYS A 596 -27.52 19.50 -46.12
C LYS A 596 -28.40 20.08 -45.00
N ALA A 597 -29.71 19.85 -45.07
CA ALA A 597 -30.65 20.32 -44.04
C ALA A 597 -30.44 19.59 -42.70
N GLU A 598 -30.16 18.28 -42.73
CA GLU A 598 -29.89 17.48 -41.54
C GLU A 598 -28.53 17.83 -40.93
N LEU A 599 -27.51 18.09 -41.75
CA LEU A 599 -26.20 18.56 -41.28
C LEU A 599 -26.31 19.93 -40.60
N THR A 600 -27.08 20.87 -41.18
CA THR A 600 -27.30 22.18 -40.59
C THR A 600 -28.03 22.09 -39.25
N ALA A 601 -29.05 21.21 -39.16
CA ALA A 601 -29.78 20.97 -37.92
C ALA A 601 -28.88 20.36 -36.82
N CYS A 602 -28.02 19.40 -37.18
CA CYS A 602 -27.04 18.80 -36.25
C CYS A 602 -26.01 19.84 -35.75
N LEU A 603 -25.48 20.66 -36.62
CA LEU A 603 -24.56 21.74 -36.25
C LEU A 603 -25.22 22.79 -35.35
N GLN A 604 -26.48 23.16 -35.62
CA GLN A 604 -27.27 24.05 -34.76
C GLN A 604 -27.50 23.39 -33.38
N GLN A 605 -27.83 22.10 -33.36
CA GLN A 605 -28.05 21.37 -32.11
C GLN A 605 -26.77 21.29 -31.29
N GLN A 606 -25.63 21.04 -31.92
CA GLN A 606 -24.32 21.04 -31.28
C GLN A 606 -23.97 22.42 -30.70
N ALA A 607 -24.13 23.48 -31.49
CA ALA A 607 -23.85 24.84 -31.07
C ALA A 607 -24.75 25.28 -29.91
N SER A 608 -26.05 24.96 -29.98
CA SER A 608 -27.01 25.26 -28.91
C SER A 608 -26.72 24.50 -27.63
N ALA A 609 -26.37 23.22 -27.73
CA ALA A 609 -25.99 22.39 -26.56
C ALA A 609 -24.70 22.90 -25.93
N LYS A 610 -23.72 23.29 -26.73
CA LYS A 610 -22.45 23.85 -26.27
C LYS A 610 -22.61 25.18 -25.54
N SER A 611 -23.37 26.11 -26.12
CA SER A 611 -23.69 27.41 -25.51
C SER A 611 -24.49 27.23 -24.22
N GLY A 612 -25.50 26.35 -24.23
CA GLY A 612 -26.28 26.04 -23.03
C GLY A 612 -25.44 25.39 -21.91
N LEU A 613 -24.47 24.57 -22.28
CA LEU A 613 -23.54 23.95 -21.32
C LEU A 613 -22.64 25.00 -20.66
N GLU A 614 -22.04 25.91 -21.44
CA GLU A 614 -21.22 27.02 -20.94
C GLU A 614 -22.02 27.96 -20.00
N GLU A 615 -23.27 28.27 -20.34
CA GLU A 615 -24.15 29.06 -19.48
C GLU A 615 -24.48 28.33 -18.17
N CYS A 616 -24.77 27.02 -18.23
CA CYS A 616 -25.05 26.24 -17.04
C CYS A 616 -23.80 26.05 -16.17
N GLU A 617 -22.62 25.88 -16.75
CA GLU A 617 -21.36 25.80 -16.03
C GLU A 617 -21.02 27.07 -15.28
N MET A 618 -21.23 28.24 -15.92
CA MET A 618 -21.02 29.52 -15.28
C MET A 618 -22.02 29.75 -14.13
N ALA A 619 -23.29 29.44 -14.34
CA ALA A 619 -24.31 29.53 -13.30
C ALA A 619 -24.05 28.57 -12.12
N TRP A 620 -23.55 27.38 -12.42
CA TRP A 620 -23.17 26.38 -11.41
C TRP A 620 -21.99 26.86 -10.58
N LEU A 621 -20.93 27.40 -11.22
CA LEU A 621 -19.77 27.97 -10.52
C LEU A 621 -20.19 29.13 -9.61
N GLU A 622 -21.05 30.05 -10.10
CA GLU A 622 -21.55 31.15 -9.31
C GLU A 622 -22.37 30.70 -8.10
N ALA A 623 -23.23 29.71 -8.28
CA ALA A 623 -24.00 29.12 -7.19
C ALA A 623 -23.11 28.35 -6.15
N GLN A 624 -22.07 27.70 -6.61
CA GLN A 624 -21.08 27.05 -5.74
C GLN A 624 -20.30 28.09 -4.92
N GLU A 625 -19.83 29.17 -5.54
CA GLU A 625 -19.10 30.23 -4.87
C GLU A 625 -19.98 30.95 -3.81
N GLN A 626 -21.25 31.22 -4.13
CA GLN A 626 -22.21 31.77 -3.18
C GLN A 626 -22.47 30.80 -1.99
N LEU A 627 -22.57 29.49 -2.25
CA LEU A 627 -22.74 28.49 -1.20
C LEU A 627 -21.53 28.45 -0.26
N GLU A 628 -20.33 28.50 -0.82
CA GLU A 628 -19.08 28.46 -0.06
C GLU A 628 -18.93 29.75 0.79
N GLN A 629 -19.26 30.91 0.23
CA GLN A 629 -19.26 32.19 0.95
C GLN A 629 -20.24 32.19 2.12
N MET A 630 -21.47 31.69 1.92
CA MET A 630 -22.47 31.57 2.99
C MET A 630 -22.04 30.60 4.11
N LEU A 631 -21.34 29.51 3.75
CA LEU A 631 -20.83 28.57 4.72
C LEU A 631 -19.66 29.16 5.55
N LEU A 632 -18.80 29.98 4.92
CA LEU A 632 -17.71 30.69 5.60
C LEU A 632 -18.23 31.76 6.54
N GLU A 633 -19.21 32.54 6.11
CA GLU A 633 -19.89 33.56 6.93
C GLU A 633 -20.64 32.95 8.12
N GLY A 634 -21.26 31.78 7.90
CA GLY A 634 -21.92 31.01 8.96
C GLY A 634 -21.00 30.39 10.00
N GLN A 635 -19.72 30.21 9.67
CA GLN A 635 -18.69 29.74 10.61
C GLN A 635 -18.00 30.88 11.38
N SER A 636 -18.09 32.11 10.87
CA SER A 636 -17.43 33.29 11.45
C SER A 636 -18.31 34.04 12.47
N ASN A 637 -19.60 33.75 12.55
CA ASN A 637 -20.59 34.25 13.52
C ASN A 637 -21.00 33.16 14.51
#